data_f1e62ade59b8d4e4435c4ec324a8961a
#
_entry.id   f1e62ade59b8d4e4435c4ec324a8961a
#
_cell.length_a   1.000
_cell.length_b   1.000
_cell.length_c   1.000
_cell.angle_alpha   90.00
_cell.angle_beta   90.00
_cell.angle_gamma   90.00
#
_symmetry.space_group_name_H-M   'P 1'
#
loop_
_entity.id
_entity.type
_entity.pdbx_description
1 polymer ?
#
loop_
_entity_poly.entity_id
_entity_poly.type
_entity_poly.pdbx_seq_one_letter_code
_entity_poly.pdbx_strand_id
1 'polypeptide(L)'
;MEPSSGNVTIAQTPEKNASDSAITRIAFLGDSITEGVGVKEKARDRYATVATRLLAGKHPGITEINLGKSGRALCQQEAGYSESVLKQNPDAVVIQWGVNDQYWGFSVAEFAARYDALVAALRAAKPRMPIVVMTVIADFRWPENPDAWIGEANIALQEIAARYRCHLADTHRALDHQKAFYDDQVHPNALGAEVMAKTVVAALEVPPMSVEKAAVSFDQGTEVRFLQNVFLPKREGTEPQWVHVSDINPKGMIIDSKIPIAIRTAPIYAAGHYRILIRDKSGAVVNTIASEVNWSRMNSFMFDPKDHAGPFNIEILPENPANK
;
A
#
# COMPACT_ATOMS: atom_id res chain seq x y z
N MET A 1 25.68 -28.67 -45.75
CA MET A 1 24.65 -27.63 -45.79
C MET A 1 23.93 -27.64 -44.48
N GLU A 2 24.33 -26.74 -43.57
CA GLU A 2 23.65 -26.52 -42.30
C GLU A 2 22.55 -25.47 -42.47
N PRO A 3 21.38 -25.60 -41.82
CA PRO A 3 20.35 -24.58 -41.90
C PRO A 3 20.66 -23.46 -40.90
N SER A 4 20.70 -22.23 -41.41
CA SER A 4 20.88 -21.00 -40.66
C SER A 4 19.70 -20.79 -39.72
N SER A 5 19.99 -20.67 -38.38
CA SER A 5 19.05 -20.24 -37.40
C SER A 5 18.78 -18.74 -37.53
N GLY A 6 17.62 -18.38 -38.04
CA GLY A 6 17.16 -17.00 -38.08
C GLY A 6 16.75 -16.53 -36.67
N ASN A 7 17.49 -15.60 -36.11
CA ASN A 7 17.08 -14.86 -34.91
C ASN A 7 15.88 -13.97 -35.24
N VAL A 8 14.71 -14.31 -34.70
CA VAL A 8 13.56 -13.43 -34.73
C VAL A 8 13.73 -12.44 -33.60
N THR A 9 14.19 -11.25 -33.91
CA THR A 9 14.16 -10.10 -32.99
C THR A 9 12.73 -9.58 -32.93
N ILE A 10 12.00 -9.90 -31.89
CA ILE A 10 10.70 -9.26 -31.61
C ILE A 10 11.01 -7.83 -31.13
N ALA A 11 10.79 -6.87 -32.03
CA ALA A 11 10.81 -5.46 -31.67
C ALA A 11 9.65 -5.21 -30.67
N GLN A 12 9.98 -5.07 -29.40
CA GLN A 12 9.04 -4.53 -28.41
C GLN A 12 8.85 -3.05 -28.74
N THR A 13 7.69 -2.71 -29.27
CA THR A 13 7.23 -1.32 -29.34
C THR A 13 7.14 -0.83 -27.89
N PRO A 14 7.77 0.29 -27.50
CA PRO A 14 7.63 0.81 -26.15
C PRO A 14 6.16 1.14 -25.93
N GLU A 15 5.50 0.44 -25.00
CA GLU A 15 4.18 0.82 -24.54
C GLU A 15 4.27 2.25 -24.00
N LYS A 16 3.56 3.15 -24.65
CA LYS A 16 3.43 4.54 -24.24
C LYS A 16 2.88 4.53 -22.81
N ASN A 17 3.69 4.94 -21.85
CA ASN A 17 3.32 4.94 -20.44
C ASN A 17 1.97 5.64 -20.27
N ALA A 18 1.05 5.02 -19.55
CA ALA A 18 -0.30 5.54 -19.29
C ALA A 18 -0.30 6.87 -18.49
N SER A 19 0.88 7.32 -18.04
CA SER A 19 1.09 8.61 -17.34
C SER A 19 1.01 9.84 -18.26
N ASP A 20 0.94 9.67 -19.60
CA ASP A 20 0.97 10.79 -20.55
C ASP A 20 -0.42 11.37 -20.89
N SER A 21 -1.51 10.77 -20.45
CA SER A 21 -2.82 11.38 -20.66
C SER A 21 -3.10 12.43 -19.59
N ALA A 22 -3.45 13.64 -20.02
CA ALA A 22 -3.80 14.74 -19.13
C ALA A 22 -4.98 14.35 -18.22
N ILE A 23 -4.83 14.48 -16.90
CA ILE A 23 -5.92 14.33 -15.94
C ILE A 23 -6.70 15.63 -15.95
N THR A 24 -7.96 15.61 -16.36
CA THR A 24 -8.85 16.79 -16.38
C THR A 24 -9.86 16.76 -15.24
N ARG A 25 -10.18 15.58 -14.70
CA ARG A 25 -11.16 15.39 -13.62
C ARG A 25 -10.59 14.41 -12.60
N ILE A 26 -10.33 14.89 -11.39
CA ILE A 26 -9.84 14.05 -10.29
C ILE A 26 -10.89 13.93 -9.19
N ALA A 27 -11.30 12.72 -8.86
CA ALA A 27 -12.27 12.45 -7.80
C ALA A 27 -11.56 12.07 -6.50
N PHE A 28 -11.98 12.69 -5.40
CA PHE A 28 -11.52 12.42 -4.05
C PHE A 28 -12.65 11.76 -3.26
N LEU A 29 -12.43 10.52 -2.85
CA LEU A 29 -13.37 9.71 -2.08
C LEU A 29 -12.92 9.64 -0.63
N GLY A 30 -13.86 9.75 0.30
CA GLY A 30 -13.52 9.64 1.71
C GLY A 30 -14.59 10.20 2.64
N ASP A 31 -14.16 10.44 3.85
CA ASP A 31 -14.97 10.89 4.96
C ASP A 31 -14.86 12.41 5.22
N SER A 32 -14.93 12.82 6.48
CA SER A 32 -14.79 14.21 6.92
C SER A 32 -13.43 14.82 6.55
N ILE A 33 -12.37 14.01 6.51
CA ILE A 33 -11.03 14.46 6.15
C ILE A 33 -11.00 14.89 4.67
N THR A 34 -11.63 14.11 3.81
CA THR A 34 -11.76 14.43 2.38
C THR A 34 -12.70 15.60 2.15
N GLU A 35 -13.78 15.70 2.93
CA GLU A 35 -14.67 16.88 2.90
C GLU A 35 -13.94 18.16 3.34
N GLY A 36 -12.93 18.04 4.20
CA GLY A 36 -12.12 19.14 4.71
C GLY A 36 -12.56 19.65 6.08
N VAL A 37 -13.04 18.76 6.96
CA VAL A 37 -13.17 19.08 8.39
C VAL A 37 -11.76 19.23 8.97
N GLY A 38 -11.59 20.21 9.89
CA GLY A 38 -10.28 20.57 10.45
C GLY A 38 -9.60 21.76 9.74
N VAL A 39 -10.08 22.16 8.55
CA VAL A 39 -9.57 23.37 7.88
C VAL A 39 -10.63 24.47 7.85
N LYS A 40 -10.19 25.73 8.08
CA LYS A 40 -11.11 26.88 8.12
C LYS A 40 -11.71 27.20 6.75
N GLU A 41 -10.87 27.21 5.73
CA GLU A 41 -11.24 27.57 4.35
C GLU A 41 -11.22 26.32 3.47
N LYS A 42 -12.26 25.49 3.55
CA LYS A 42 -12.35 24.20 2.83
C LYS A 42 -12.03 24.34 1.33
N ALA A 43 -12.57 25.35 0.67
CA ALA A 43 -12.36 25.60 -0.76
C ALA A 43 -10.92 25.99 -1.13
N ARG A 44 -10.07 26.27 -0.15
CA ARG A 44 -8.66 26.63 -0.35
C ARG A 44 -7.71 25.61 0.24
N ASP A 45 -7.99 25.12 1.44
CA ASP A 45 -6.99 24.49 2.31
C ASP A 45 -7.22 22.98 2.52
N ARG A 46 -8.38 22.41 2.13
CA ARG A 46 -8.55 20.96 2.22
C ARG A 46 -7.56 20.24 1.28
N TYR A 47 -7.07 19.07 1.67
CA TYR A 47 -6.03 18.37 0.93
C TYR A 47 -6.40 18.12 -0.55
N ALA A 48 -7.66 17.83 -0.84
CA ALA A 48 -8.15 17.60 -2.20
C ALA A 48 -7.96 18.84 -3.09
N THR A 49 -8.34 20.02 -2.59
CA THR A 49 -8.19 21.29 -3.32
C THR A 49 -6.71 21.67 -3.49
N VAL A 50 -5.91 21.47 -2.43
CA VAL A 50 -4.46 21.73 -2.49
C VAL A 50 -3.79 20.79 -3.50
N ALA A 51 -4.11 19.49 -3.48
CA ALA A 51 -3.58 18.51 -4.43
C ALA A 51 -3.96 18.86 -5.87
N THR A 52 -5.23 19.21 -6.11
CA THR A 52 -5.70 19.63 -7.45
C THR A 52 -4.94 20.87 -7.94
N ARG A 53 -4.74 21.87 -7.07
CA ARG A 53 -3.96 23.07 -7.40
C ARG A 53 -2.50 22.77 -7.74
N LEU A 54 -1.85 21.86 -7.00
CA LEU A 54 -0.48 21.43 -7.27
C LEU A 54 -0.38 20.68 -8.60
N LEU A 55 -1.36 19.82 -8.90
CA LEU A 55 -1.42 19.06 -10.15
C LEU A 55 -1.70 19.93 -11.38
N ALA A 56 -2.31 21.11 -11.21
CA ALA A 56 -2.63 22.00 -12.31
C ALA A 56 -1.42 22.46 -13.13
N GLY A 57 -0.21 22.44 -12.52
CA GLY A 57 1.04 22.74 -13.23
C GLY A 57 1.37 21.70 -14.33
N LYS A 58 0.99 20.45 -14.13
CA LYS A 58 1.19 19.35 -15.08
C LYS A 58 -0.06 18.98 -15.87
N HIS A 59 -1.23 19.30 -15.31
CA HIS A 59 -2.56 18.99 -15.87
C HIS A 59 -3.39 20.27 -15.96
N PRO A 60 -3.13 21.15 -16.92
CA PRO A 60 -3.87 22.40 -17.07
C PRO A 60 -5.36 22.15 -17.22
N GLY A 61 -6.18 22.90 -16.47
CA GLY A 61 -7.63 22.77 -16.49
C GLY A 61 -8.17 21.61 -15.65
N ILE A 62 -7.35 20.94 -14.84
CA ILE A 62 -7.80 19.90 -13.91
C ILE A 62 -8.88 20.45 -12.96
N THR A 63 -9.93 19.67 -12.76
CA THR A 63 -11.04 19.98 -11.87
C THR A 63 -11.19 18.95 -10.78
N GLU A 64 -11.48 19.42 -9.57
CA GLU A 64 -11.75 18.61 -8.40
C GLU A 64 -13.19 18.11 -8.40
N ILE A 65 -13.38 16.82 -8.09
CA ILE A 65 -14.67 16.22 -7.74
C ILE A 65 -14.53 15.71 -6.30
N ASN A 66 -15.01 16.45 -5.32
CA ASN A 66 -14.93 16.05 -3.93
C ASN A 66 -16.18 15.24 -3.54
N LEU A 67 -15.98 13.98 -3.18
CA LEU A 67 -17.01 13.04 -2.74
C LEU A 67 -16.85 12.69 -1.24
N GLY A 68 -16.12 13.52 -0.49
CA GLY A 68 -15.98 13.39 0.95
C GLY A 68 -17.30 13.56 1.67
N LYS A 69 -17.56 12.72 2.69
CA LYS A 69 -18.81 12.71 3.43
C LYS A 69 -18.58 12.45 4.92
N SER A 70 -18.69 13.51 5.70
CA SER A 70 -18.42 13.48 7.15
C SER A 70 -19.19 12.37 7.87
N GLY A 71 -18.52 11.73 8.84
CA GLY A 71 -19.09 10.69 9.71
C GLY A 71 -19.32 9.34 9.05
N ARG A 72 -19.03 9.18 7.77
CA ARG A 72 -19.23 7.93 7.04
C ARG A 72 -18.00 7.04 7.10
N ALA A 73 -18.23 5.73 7.23
CA ALA A 73 -17.24 4.70 7.02
C ALA A 73 -17.39 4.11 5.61
N LEU A 74 -16.33 3.54 5.07
CA LEU A 74 -16.38 2.81 3.80
C LEU A 74 -17.31 1.59 3.90
N CYS A 75 -17.27 0.88 5.03
CA CYS A 75 -18.12 -0.27 5.27
C CYS A 75 -19.62 0.06 5.31
N GLN A 76 -19.98 1.33 5.51
CA GLN A 76 -21.36 1.83 5.49
C GLN A 76 -21.81 2.32 4.10
N GLN A 77 -20.95 2.30 3.09
CA GLN A 77 -21.35 2.73 1.75
C GLN A 77 -22.32 1.71 1.14
N GLU A 78 -23.29 2.23 0.40
CA GLU A 78 -24.33 1.41 -0.26
C GLU A 78 -23.72 0.52 -1.37
N ALA A 79 -24.43 -0.54 -1.70
CA ALA A 79 -24.16 -1.27 -2.94
C ALA A 79 -24.27 -0.29 -4.12
N GLY A 80 -23.32 -0.34 -5.06
CA GLY A 80 -23.28 0.61 -6.17
C GLY A 80 -22.51 1.92 -5.89
N TYR A 81 -21.77 2.00 -4.78
CA TYR A 81 -20.94 3.17 -4.50
C TYR A 81 -19.90 3.41 -5.61
N SER A 82 -19.26 2.36 -6.12
CA SER A 82 -18.33 2.45 -7.25
C SER A 82 -18.96 2.99 -8.52
N GLU A 83 -20.20 2.61 -8.84
CA GLU A 83 -20.97 3.11 -9.97
C GLU A 83 -21.29 4.59 -9.82
N SER A 84 -21.60 5.05 -8.59
CA SER A 84 -21.84 6.46 -8.30
C SER A 84 -20.59 7.32 -8.53
N VAL A 85 -19.41 6.78 -8.20
CA VAL A 85 -18.11 7.41 -8.50
C VAL A 85 -17.88 7.46 -10.01
N LEU A 86 -18.07 6.34 -10.70
CA LEU A 86 -17.85 6.24 -12.15
C LEU A 86 -18.79 7.17 -12.97
N LYS A 87 -20.01 7.40 -12.48
CA LYS A 87 -20.95 8.38 -13.08
C LYS A 87 -20.40 9.80 -13.09
N GLN A 88 -19.47 10.13 -12.20
CA GLN A 88 -18.78 11.42 -12.21
C GLN A 88 -17.73 11.52 -13.34
N ASN A 89 -17.51 10.42 -14.06
CA ASN A 89 -16.52 10.30 -15.13
C ASN A 89 -15.12 10.85 -14.75
N PRO A 90 -14.49 10.37 -13.68
CA PRO A 90 -13.16 10.80 -13.29
C PRO A 90 -12.09 10.24 -14.23
N ASP A 91 -11.01 11.01 -14.43
CA ASP A 91 -9.77 10.54 -15.10
C ASP A 91 -8.79 9.97 -14.10
N ALA A 92 -8.90 10.35 -12.83
CA ALA A 92 -8.14 9.81 -11.72
C ALA A 92 -8.99 9.78 -10.44
N VAL A 93 -8.66 8.87 -9.52
CA VAL A 93 -9.37 8.71 -8.24
C VAL A 93 -8.37 8.67 -7.09
N VAL A 94 -8.64 9.41 -6.02
CA VAL A 94 -7.90 9.38 -4.75
C VAL A 94 -8.84 8.85 -3.68
N ILE A 95 -8.42 7.85 -2.92
CA ILE A 95 -9.27 7.14 -1.96
C ILE A 95 -8.68 7.27 -0.56
N GLN A 96 -9.42 7.93 0.35
CA GLN A 96 -9.08 8.11 1.75
C GLN A 96 -10.24 7.63 2.62
N TRP A 97 -10.11 6.50 3.29
CA TRP A 97 -11.07 5.92 4.21
C TRP A 97 -10.35 5.26 5.38
N GLY A 98 -11.03 4.99 6.48
CA GLY A 98 -10.57 4.09 7.53
C GLY A 98 -10.80 4.61 8.95
N VAL A 99 -10.60 5.90 9.24
CA VAL A 99 -10.75 6.43 10.61
C VAL A 99 -12.16 6.24 11.17
N ASN A 100 -13.19 6.32 10.33
CA ASN A 100 -14.55 6.04 10.75
C ASN A 100 -14.89 4.55 10.74
N ASP A 101 -14.23 3.75 9.89
CA ASP A 101 -14.36 2.30 9.94
C ASP A 101 -13.86 1.78 11.29
N GLN A 102 -12.71 2.23 11.76
CA GLN A 102 -12.22 1.96 13.11
C GLN A 102 -13.18 2.46 14.19
N TYR A 103 -13.65 3.71 14.08
CA TYR A 103 -14.53 4.32 15.07
C TYR A 103 -15.87 3.57 15.24
N TRP A 104 -16.45 3.08 14.14
CA TRP A 104 -17.67 2.31 14.15
C TRP A 104 -17.49 0.83 14.48
N GLY A 105 -16.25 0.41 14.77
CA GLY A 105 -15.93 -0.94 15.23
C GLY A 105 -15.88 -2.00 14.13
N PHE A 106 -15.75 -1.60 12.87
CA PHE A 106 -15.51 -2.58 11.80
C PHE A 106 -14.12 -3.19 11.96
N SER A 107 -14.03 -4.50 11.73
CA SER A 107 -12.75 -5.19 11.71
C SER A 107 -11.90 -4.76 10.51
N VAL A 108 -10.60 -4.93 10.60
CA VAL A 108 -9.69 -4.69 9.46
C VAL A 108 -10.08 -5.58 8.26
N ALA A 109 -10.53 -6.80 8.53
CA ALA A 109 -10.95 -7.72 7.46
C ALA A 109 -12.18 -7.21 6.69
N GLU A 110 -13.19 -6.68 7.39
CA GLU A 110 -14.38 -6.08 6.76
C GLU A 110 -13.99 -4.83 5.95
N PHE A 111 -13.17 -3.96 6.53
CA PHE A 111 -12.66 -2.77 5.86
C PHE A 111 -11.86 -3.13 4.60
N ALA A 112 -10.90 -4.06 4.71
CA ALA A 112 -10.07 -4.49 3.61
C ALA A 112 -10.91 -5.14 2.49
N ALA A 113 -11.87 -6.00 2.82
CA ALA A 113 -12.76 -6.61 1.83
C ALA A 113 -13.58 -5.55 1.08
N ARG A 114 -14.08 -4.53 1.80
CA ARG A 114 -14.86 -3.45 1.20
C ARG A 114 -14.01 -2.56 0.31
N TYR A 115 -12.78 -2.27 0.76
CA TYR A 115 -11.83 -1.47 -0.01
C TYR A 115 -11.36 -2.20 -1.27
N ASP A 116 -11.05 -3.49 -1.17
CA ASP A 116 -10.69 -4.35 -2.29
C ASP A 116 -11.80 -4.37 -3.35
N ALA A 117 -13.06 -4.56 -2.94
CA ALA A 117 -14.21 -4.56 -3.84
C ALA A 117 -14.37 -3.20 -4.56
N LEU A 118 -14.17 -2.08 -3.87
CA LEU A 118 -14.21 -0.75 -4.47
C LEU A 118 -13.13 -0.59 -5.54
N VAL A 119 -11.87 -0.88 -5.19
CA VAL A 119 -10.73 -0.75 -6.12
C VAL A 119 -10.87 -1.68 -7.30
N ALA A 120 -11.30 -2.94 -7.07
CA ALA A 120 -11.56 -3.93 -8.12
C ALA A 120 -12.59 -3.41 -9.14
N ALA A 121 -13.71 -2.87 -8.66
CA ALA A 121 -14.77 -2.33 -9.52
C ALA A 121 -14.29 -1.13 -10.35
N LEU A 122 -13.57 -0.18 -9.72
CA LEU A 122 -12.98 0.97 -10.42
C LEU A 122 -11.97 0.52 -11.49
N ARG A 123 -11.10 -0.43 -11.16
CA ARG A 123 -10.08 -0.96 -12.06
C ARG A 123 -10.69 -1.74 -13.22
N ALA A 124 -11.74 -2.54 -12.97
CA ALA A 124 -12.47 -3.26 -14.02
C ALA A 124 -13.14 -2.31 -15.01
N ALA A 125 -13.77 -1.24 -14.51
CA ALA A 125 -14.45 -0.26 -15.37
C ALA A 125 -13.48 0.63 -16.15
N LYS A 126 -12.36 1.04 -15.53
CA LYS A 126 -11.34 1.91 -16.14
C LYS A 126 -9.93 1.32 -15.92
N PRO A 127 -9.48 0.35 -16.73
CA PRO A 127 -8.24 -0.41 -16.49
C PRO A 127 -6.96 0.42 -16.37
N ARG A 128 -6.91 1.60 -16.99
CA ARG A 128 -5.72 2.48 -16.99
C ARG A 128 -5.87 3.73 -16.16
N MET A 129 -7.01 3.93 -15.51
CA MET A 129 -7.24 5.11 -14.68
C MET A 129 -6.27 5.11 -13.49
N PRO A 130 -5.51 6.20 -13.25
CA PRO A 130 -4.76 6.35 -12.01
C PRO A 130 -5.67 6.26 -10.79
N ILE A 131 -5.34 5.36 -9.87
CA ILE A 131 -6.01 5.23 -8.58
C ILE A 131 -4.94 5.43 -7.52
N VAL A 132 -5.14 6.39 -6.64
CA VAL A 132 -4.29 6.64 -5.48
C VAL A 132 -4.99 6.09 -4.25
N VAL A 133 -4.37 5.14 -3.59
CA VAL A 133 -4.75 4.65 -2.27
C VAL A 133 -3.98 5.45 -1.24
N MET A 134 -4.70 6.08 -0.30
CA MET A 134 -4.07 6.78 0.83
C MET A 134 -4.07 5.87 2.05
N THR A 135 -2.97 5.85 2.80
CA THR A 135 -2.93 5.15 4.09
C THR A 135 -3.78 5.89 5.12
N VAL A 136 -4.41 5.13 6.03
CA VAL A 136 -5.19 5.67 7.15
C VAL A 136 -4.25 6.45 8.07
N ILE A 137 -4.59 7.68 8.38
CA ILE A 137 -3.79 8.56 9.25
C ILE A 137 -3.98 8.23 10.74
N ALA A 138 -3.11 8.74 11.59
CA ALA A 138 -3.21 8.53 13.04
C ALA A 138 -4.53 9.08 13.60
N ASP A 139 -5.10 8.33 14.53
CA ASP A 139 -6.34 8.67 15.23
C ASP A 139 -6.08 8.75 16.75
N PHE A 140 -5.90 9.96 17.24
CA PHE A 140 -5.60 10.23 18.65
C PHE A 140 -6.80 10.08 19.59
N ARG A 141 -7.97 9.71 19.09
CA ARG A 141 -9.11 9.29 19.92
C ARG A 141 -8.84 7.98 20.67
N TRP A 142 -7.84 7.22 20.20
CA TRP A 142 -7.42 5.93 20.76
C TRP A 142 -6.02 6.00 21.37
N PRO A 143 -5.84 6.72 22.52
CA PRO A 143 -4.51 7.03 23.06
C PRO A 143 -3.73 5.81 23.56
N GLU A 144 -4.42 4.73 23.95
CA GLU A 144 -3.77 3.54 24.53
C GLU A 144 -3.18 2.60 23.48
N ASN A 145 -3.75 2.57 22.27
CA ASN A 145 -3.24 1.78 21.16
C ASN A 145 -3.70 2.36 19.80
N PRO A 146 -3.19 3.54 19.44
CA PRO A 146 -3.67 4.27 18.25
C PRO A 146 -3.40 3.52 16.96
N ASP A 147 -2.40 2.65 16.94
CA ASP A 147 -1.87 2.07 15.71
C ASP A 147 -2.26 0.61 15.45
N ALA A 148 -2.87 -0.11 16.41
CA ALA A 148 -3.14 -1.53 16.20
C ALA A 148 -4.03 -1.77 14.98
N TRP A 149 -5.20 -1.14 14.93
CA TRP A 149 -6.11 -1.26 13.80
C TRP A 149 -5.56 -0.55 12.55
N ILE A 150 -5.05 0.66 12.72
CA ILE A 150 -4.52 1.49 11.61
C ILE A 150 -3.33 0.82 10.95
N GLY A 151 -2.40 0.26 11.73
CA GLY A 151 -1.24 -0.44 11.20
C GLY A 151 -1.63 -1.63 10.32
N GLU A 152 -2.55 -2.45 10.80
CA GLU A 152 -3.07 -3.60 10.04
C GLU A 152 -3.86 -3.16 8.79
N ALA A 153 -4.70 -2.13 8.91
CA ALA A 153 -5.44 -1.58 7.80
C ALA A 153 -4.50 -1.03 6.72
N ASN A 154 -3.44 -0.32 7.12
CA ASN A 154 -2.47 0.23 6.19
C ASN A 154 -1.69 -0.85 5.43
N ILE A 155 -1.43 -2.00 6.05
CA ILE A 155 -0.85 -3.14 5.36
C ILE A 155 -1.82 -3.67 4.31
N ALA A 156 -3.09 -3.88 4.68
CA ALA A 156 -4.09 -4.33 3.72
C ALA A 156 -4.25 -3.37 2.54
N LEU A 157 -4.21 -2.05 2.80
CA LEU A 157 -4.28 -1.04 1.74
C LEU A 157 -3.11 -1.11 0.77
N GLN A 158 -1.91 -1.44 1.26
CA GLN A 158 -0.73 -1.61 0.40
C GLN A 158 -0.85 -2.83 -0.48
N GLU A 159 -1.32 -3.94 0.08
CA GLU A 159 -1.56 -5.16 -0.67
C GLU A 159 -2.59 -4.95 -1.79
N ILE A 160 -3.68 -4.24 -1.47
CA ILE A 160 -4.71 -3.86 -2.44
C ILE A 160 -4.10 -2.96 -3.52
N ALA A 161 -3.32 -1.93 -3.11
CA ALA A 161 -2.68 -1.04 -4.06
C ALA A 161 -1.72 -1.78 -5.01
N ALA A 162 -0.94 -2.73 -4.50
CA ALA A 162 -0.04 -3.56 -5.30
C ALA A 162 -0.80 -4.50 -6.24
N ARG A 163 -1.84 -5.17 -5.73
CA ARG A 163 -2.68 -6.12 -6.49
C ARG A 163 -3.31 -5.48 -7.72
N TYR A 164 -3.83 -4.27 -7.56
CA TYR A 164 -4.53 -3.54 -8.61
C TYR A 164 -3.67 -2.48 -9.31
N ARG A 165 -2.36 -2.47 -9.06
CA ARG A 165 -1.43 -1.50 -9.64
C ARG A 165 -1.91 -0.06 -9.42
N CYS A 166 -2.21 0.28 -8.18
CA CYS A 166 -2.54 1.63 -7.76
C CYS A 166 -1.29 2.39 -7.29
N HIS A 167 -1.36 3.70 -7.28
CA HIS A 167 -0.39 4.53 -6.57
C HIS A 167 -0.68 4.49 -5.08
N LEU A 168 0.33 4.57 -4.23
CA LEU A 168 0.13 4.65 -2.78
C LEU A 168 0.67 5.97 -2.24
N ALA A 169 -0.20 6.71 -1.56
CA ALA A 169 0.14 7.91 -0.82
C ALA A 169 0.22 7.56 0.67
N ASP A 170 1.43 7.42 1.20
CA ASP A 170 1.64 7.07 2.62
C ASP A 170 1.48 8.29 3.52
N THR A 171 0.24 8.71 3.69
CA THR A 171 -0.15 9.86 4.51
C THR A 171 0.02 9.61 6.02
N HIS A 172 -0.09 8.35 6.45
CA HIS A 172 0.18 7.99 7.84
C HIS A 172 1.61 8.34 8.22
N ARG A 173 2.56 7.91 7.41
CA ARG A 173 3.98 8.20 7.62
C ARG A 173 4.30 9.68 7.42
N ALA A 174 3.68 10.33 6.43
CA ALA A 174 3.95 11.73 6.13
C ALA A 174 3.54 12.66 7.27
N LEU A 175 2.46 12.34 7.99
CA LEU A 175 2.00 13.07 9.16
C LEU A 175 2.72 12.63 10.46
N ASP A 176 3.34 11.46 10.47
CA ASP A 176 4.25 10.93 11.50
C ASP A 176 3.76 11.17 12.96
N HIS A 177 2.46 10.98 13.23
CA HIS A 177 1.83 11.20 14.54
C HIS A 177 2.03 12.61 15.13
N GLN A 178 2.42 13.59 14.31
CA GLN A 178 2.67 14.94 14.79
C GLN A 178 1.35 15.68 15.03
N LYS A 179 0.95 15.83 16.31
CA LYS A 179 -0.27 16.53 16.69
C LYS A 179 -0.38 17.95 16.12
N ALA A 180 0.75 18.58 15.80
CA ALA A 180 0.77 19.90 15.17
C ALA A 180 0.10 19.95 13.78
N PHE A 181 -0.08 18.80 13.13
CA PHE A 181 -0.78 18.69 11.85
C PHE A 181 -2.29 18.50 11.99
N TYR A 182 -2.82 18.43 13.20
CA TYR A 182 -4.23 18.16 13.45
C TYR A 182 -4.92 19.36 14.13
N ASP A 183 -6.19 19.56 13.80
CA ASP A 183 -7.06 20.56 14.43
C ASP A 183 -7.65 20.01 15.74
N ASP A 184 -7.99 18.74 15.70
CA ASP A 184 -8.49 17.97 16.84
C ASP A 184 -7.77 16.61 16.96
N GLN A 185 -8.45 15.59 17.45
CA GLN A 185 -7.87 14.26 17.63
C GLN A 185 -7.77 13.42 16.34
N VAL A 186 -8.39 13.85 15.23
CA VAL A 186 -8.44 13.05 14.00
C VAL A 186 -8.41 13.87 12.71
N HIS A 187 -8.82 15.14 12.73
CA HIS A 187 -8.91 15.94 11.53
C HIS A 187 -7.63 16.76 11.29
N PRO A 188 -6.98 16.60 10.15
CA PRO A 188 -5.83 17.42 9.79
C PRO A 188 -6.21 18.89 9.68
N ASN A 189 -5.38 19.77 10.26
CA ASN A 189 -5.46 21.21 10.02
C ASN A 189 -4.88 21.58 8.64
N ALA A 190 -4.80 22.87 8.30
CA ALA A 190 -4.31 23.32 7.00
C ALA A 190 -2.88 22.82 6.68
N LEU A 191 -1.99 22.75 7.69
CA LEU A 191 -0.63 22.22 7.51
C LEU A 191 -0.66 20.71 7.22
N GLY A 192 -1.42 19.95 7.99
CA GLY A 192 -1.59 18.52 7.76
C GLY A 192 -2.24 18.22 6.41
N ALA A 193 -3.24 19.00 6.03
CA ALA A 193 -3.88 18.89 4.71
C ALA A 193 -2.90 19.18 3.55
N GLU A 194 -2.00 20.14 3.72
CA GLU A 194 -0.94 20.43 2.73
C GLU A 194 0.05 19.26 2.62
N VAL A 195 0.45 18.65 3.74
CA VAL A 195 1.32 17.46 3.75
C VAL A 195 0.64 16.31 3.01
N MET A 196 -0.65 16.02 3.31
CA MET A 196 -1.42 14.99 2.61
C MET A 196 -1.49 15.26 1.11
N ALA A 197 -1.76 16.50 0.70
CA ALA A 197 -1.84 16.90 -0.70
C ALA A 197 -0.52 16.65 -1.45
N LYS A 198 0.61 17.07 -0.86
CA LYS A 198 1.94 16.83 -1.43
C LYS A 198 2.25 15.33 -1.55
N THR A 199 1.82 14.51 -0.58
CA THR A 199 1.99 13.06 -0.60
C THR A 199 1.19 12.42 -1.74
N VAL A 200 -0.05 12.88 -1.98
CA VAL A 200 -0.87 12.43 -3.12
C VAL A 200 -0.21 12.79 -4.45
N VAL A 201 0.27 14.03 -4.59
CA VAL A 201 0.96 14.48 -5.82
C VAL A 201 2.22 13.66 -6.06
N ALA A 202 3.06 13.48 -5.05
CA ALA A 202 4.28 12.68 -5.14
C ALA A 202 3.98 11.21 -5.52
N ALA A 203 2.89 10.63 -4.99
CA ALA A 203 2.48 9.28 -5.35
C ALA A 203 2.13 9.13 -6.84
N LEU A 204 1.54 10.14 -7.45
CA LEU A 204 1.22 10.14 -8.89
C LEU A 204 2.47 10.34 -9.78
N GLU A 205 3.57 10.83 -9.23
CA GLU A 205 4.83 11.04 -9.96
C GLU A 205 5.71 9.78 -10.05
N VAL A 206 5.43 8.78 -9.22
CA VAL A 206 6.14 7.50 -9.23
C VAL A 206 5.27 6.41 -9.89
N PRO A 207 5.88 5.34 -10.43
CA PRO A 207 5.11 4.23 -10.96
C PRO A 207 4.13 3.66 -9.94
N PRO A 208 2.96 3.17 -10.37
CA PRO A 208 2.03 2.49 -9.47
C PRO A 208 2.70 1.25 -8.86
N MET A 209 2.21 0.89 -7.67
CA MET A 209 2.67 -0.31 -6.99
C MET A 209 2.50 -1.57 -7.84
N SER A 210 3.41 -2.49 -7.69
CA SER A 210 3.33 -3.80 -8.34
C SER A 210 3.78 -4.89 -7.38
N VAL A 211 3.18 -6.06 -7.50
CA VAL A 211 3.69 -7.26 -6.86
C VAL A 211 4.74 -7.86 -7.79
N GLU A 212 6.00 -7.71 -7.45
CA GLU A 212 7.05 -8.42 -8.17
C GLU A 212 7.25 -9.79 -7.52
N LYS A 213 7.04 -10.85 -8.30
CA LYS A 213 7.37 -12.22 -7.92
C LYS A 213 8.83 -12.56 -8.19
N ALA A 214 9.63 -11.57 -8.45
CA ALA A 214 11.01 -11.73 -8.82
C ALA A 214 11.92 -11.95 -7.61
N ALA A 215 13.09 -12.52 -7.87
CA ALA A 215 14.18 -12.53 -6.91
C ALA A 215 14.51 -11.11 -6.48
N VAL A 216 14.59 -10.89 -5.18
CA VAL A 216 14.93 -9.59 -4.61
C VAL A 216 16.38 -9.67 -4.17
N SER A 217 17.24 -8.86 -4.79
CA SER A 217 18.66 -8.78 -4.41
C SER A 217 18.87 -7.64 -3.42
N PHE A 218 19.55 -7.96 -2.31
CA PHE A 218 19.94 -7.02 -1.29
C PHE A 218 21.46 -6.82 -1.36
N ASP A 219 21.88 -5.80 -2.06
CA ASP A 219 23.21 -5.24 -1.88
C ASP A 219 23.14 -4.01 -0.97
N GLN A 220 24.27 -3.62 -0.39
CA GLN A 220 24.33 -2.38 0.39
C GLN A 220 23.79 -1.22 -0.44
N GLY A 221 22.64 -0.70 -0.05
CA GLY A 221 21.96 0.39 -0.72
C GLY A 221 20.92 0.02 -1.79
N THR A 222 20.64 -1.27 -2.02
CA THR A 222 19.62 -1.71 -2.97
C THR A 222 18.24 -1.73 -2.32
N GLU A 223 17.25 -1.14 -2.99
CA GLU A 223 15.85 -1.19 -2.55
C GLU A 223 15.31 -2.60 -2.65
N VAL A 224 14.67 -3.05 -1.59
CA VAL A 224 13.88 -4.27 -1.62
C VAL A 224 12.59 -4.01 -2.39
N ARG A 225 12.44 -4.67 -3.51
CA ARG A 225 11.29 -4.50 -4.39
C ARG A 225 10.29 -5.62 -4.21
N PHE A 226 9.67 -5.71 -3.06
CA PHE A 226 8.58 -6.65 -2.88
C PHE A 226 7.23 -5.98 -3.08
N LEU A 227 7.08 -4.82 -2.49
CA LEU A 227 6.05 -3.85 -2.81
C LEU A 227 6.81 -2.61 -3.28
N GLN A 228 6.83 -2.34 -4.58
CA GLN A 228 7.57 -1.19 -5.08
C GLN A 228 7.11 0.09 -4.40
N ASN A 229 8.07 0.79 -3.82
CA ASN A 229 8.04 2.20 -3.42
C ASN A 229 7.34 2.57 -2.13
N VAL A 230 7.00 1.66 -1.20
CA VAL A 230 6.18 2.11 -0.10
C VAL A 230 6.72 1.89 1.28
N PHE A 231 7.44 0.84 1.54
CA PHE A 231 7.62 0.43 2.92
C PHE A 231 9.02 0.23 3.42
N LEU A 232 9.98 0.42 2.61
CA LEU A 232 11.33 0.31 3.08
C LEU A 232 11.91 1.71 3.08
N PRO A 233 11.92 2.37 4.25
CA PRO A 233 12.75 3.54 4.37
C PRO A 233 14.16 3.11 4.01
N LYS A 234 14.76 3.77 3.01
CA LYS A 234 16.20 3.82 2.88
C LYS A 234 16.71 4.33 4.23
N ARG A 235 17.07 3.43 5.14
CA ARG A 235 17.82 3.80 6.33
C ARG A 235 19.27 3.58 5.97
N GLU A 236 19.97 4.67 5.88
CA GLU A 236 21.43 4.66 5.87
C GLU A 236 21.88 4.11 7.21
N GLY A 237 22.63 3.00 7.21
CA GLY A 237 23.21 2.43 8.41
C GLY A 237 23.18 0.92 8.45
N THR A 238 23.63 0.38 9.57
CA THR A 238 23.74 -1.07 9.86
C THR A 238 22.41 -1.73 10.25
N GLU A 239 21.27 -1.05 10.10
CA GLU A 239 19.98 -1.60 10.43
C GLU A 239 19.49 -2.59 9.36
N PRO A 240 18.80 -3.67 9.77
CA PRO A 240 18.30 -4.67 8.86
C PRO A 240 17.27 -4.09 7.90
N GLN A 241 17.33 -4.52 6.66
CA GLN A 241 16.31 -4.19 5.68
C GLN A 241 15.06 -5.04 5.91
N TRP A 242 13.90 -4.43 5.65
CA TRP A 242 12.61 -5.10 5.87
C TRP A 242 12.11 -5.75 4.58
N VAL A 243 11.69 -7.00 4.71
CA VAL A 243 10.99 -7.74 3.66
C VAL A 243 9.55 -7.93 4.09
N HIS A 244 8.64 -7.54 3.26
CA HIS A 244 7.20 -7.73 3.47
C HIS A 244 6.74 -8.98 2.74
N VAL A 245 6.11 -9.88 3.48
CA VAL A 245 5.46 -11.07 2.92
C VAL A 245 3.97 -10.98 3.20
N SER A 246 3.19 -10.75 2.15
CA SER A 246 1.77 -10.46 2.25
C SER A 246 0.86 -11.68 2.32
N ASP A 247 1.35 -12.85 1.90
CA ASP A 247 0.54 -14.07 1.79
C ASP A 247 1.32 -15.31 2.21
N ILE A 248 0.57 -16.38 2.56
CA ILE A 248 1.12 -17.72 2.60
C ILE A 248 1.66 -18.04 1.21
N ASN A 249 2.96 -18.11 1.08
CA ASN A 249 3.60 -18.37 -0.19
C ASN A 249 4.35 -19.74 -0.16
N PRO A 250 3.66 -20.84 -0.51
CA PRO A 250 4.28 -22.16 -0.54
C PRO A 250 5.33 -22.33 -1.64
N LYS A 251 5.38 -21.43 -2.61
CA LYS A 251 6.43 -21.42 -3.64
C LYS A 251 7.66 -20.64 -3.20
N GLY A 252 7.54 -19.93 -2.07
CA GLY A 252 8.61 -19.14 -1.52
C GLY A 252 8.86 -17.82 -2.24
N MET A 253 9.68 -17.02 -1.61
CA MET A 253 10.21 -15.77 -2.11
C MET A 253 11.73 -15.87 -2.13
N ILE A 254 12.34 -15.52 -3.24
CA ILE A 254 13.80 -15.57 -3.36
C ILE A 254 14.38 -14.22 -2.96
N ILE A 255 15.30 -14.26 -2.01
CA ILE A 255 16.02 -13.10 -1.48
C ILE A 255 17.50 -13.36 -1.58
N ASP A 256 18.24 -12.47 -2.20
CA ASP A 256 19.70 -12.48 -2.16
C ASP A 256 20.17 -11.38 -1.22
N SER A 257 20.73 -11.75 -0.06
CA SER A 257 21.21 -10.83 0.95
C SER A 257 22.50 -11.34 1.59
N LYS A 258 23.41 -10.42 1.82
CA LYS A 258 24.64 -10.65 2.59
C LYS A 258 24.58 -9.98 3.96
N ILE A 259 23.51 -9.27 4.24
CA ILE A 259 23.30 -8.54 5.50
C ILE A 259 22.05 -9.05 6.19
N PRO A 260 21.90 -8.85 7.52
CA PRO A 260 20.68 -9.17 8.23
C PRO A 260 19.46 -8.52 7.60
N ILE A 261 18.39 -9.30 7.48
CA ILE A 261 17.09 -8.84 6.97
C ILE A 261 16.03 -9.01 8.03
N ALA A 262 15.13 -8.05 8.12
CA ALA A 262 13.91 -8.16 8.90
C ALA A 262 12.78 -8.60 7.98
N ILE A 263 12.17 -9.73 8.29
CA ILE A 263 11.02 -10.24 7.55
C ILE A 263 9.77 -9.86 8.34
N ARG A 264 8.84 -9.21 7.66
CA ARG A 264 7.55 -8.81 8.23
C ARG A 264 6.47 -9.51 7.46
N THR A 265 5.66 -10.32 8.14
CA THR A 265 4.47 -10.90 7.53
C THR A 265 3.32 -9.93 7.68
N ALA A 266 2.58 -9.72 6.60
CA ALA A 266 1.25 -9.14 6.69
C ALA A 266 0.34 -10.03 7.54
N PRO A 267 -0.77 -9.50 8.09
CA PRO A 267 -1.77 -10.32 8.73
C PRO A 267 -2.23 -11.39 7.74
N ILE A 268 -1.97 -12.65 8.09
CA ILE A 268 -2.50 -13.77 7.34
C ILE A 268 -3.92 -13.95 7.83
N TYR A 269 -4.90 -13.70 6.97
CA TYR A 269 -6.33 -13.74 7.31
C TYR A 269 -6.86 -15.13 7.68
N ALA A 270 -6.01 -16.15 7.69
CA ALA A 270 -6.34 -17.48 8.19
C ALA A 270 -5.66 -17.69 9.55
N ALA A 271 -6.43 -17.70 10.62
CA ALA A 271 -5.92 -18.07 11.95
C ALA A 271 -5.28 -19.45 11.90
N GLY A 272 -4.07 -19.58 12.47
CA GLY A 272 -3.38 -20.88 12.50
C GLY A 272 -1.92 -20.78 12.92
N HIS A 273 -1.31 -21.94 12.99
CA HIS A 273 0.13 -22.06 13.19
C HIS A 273 0.81 -22.15 11.83
N TYR A 274 1.90 -21.41 11.66
CA TYR A 274 2.68 -21.39 10.44
C TYR A 274 4.14 -21.59 10.74
N ARG A 275 4.84 -22.24 9.82
CA ARG A 275 6.29 -22.28 9.77
C ARG A 275 6.79 -21.42 8.63
N ILE A 276 7.82 -20.66 8.92
CA ILE A 276 8.58 -19.93 7.92
C ILE A 276 9.89 -20.66 7.77
N LEU A 277 10.09 -21.22 6.58
CA LEU A 277 11.31 -21.94 6.23
C LEU A 277 12.17 -21.01 5.37
N ILE A 278 13.43 -20.86 5.75
CA ILE A 278 14.42 -20.16 4.94
C ILE A 278 15.39 -21.22 4.41
N ARG A 279 15.47 -21.33 3.09
CA ARG A 279 16.36 -22.26 2.39
C ARG A 279 17.45 -21.49 1.68
N ASP A 280 18.66 -22.05 1.69
CA ASP A 280 19.77 -21.53 0.89
C ASP A 280 19.65 -21.95 -0.59
N LYS A 281 20.62 -21.54 -1.39
CA LYS A 281 20.70 -21.86 -2.81
C LYS A 281 20.77 -23.36 -3.14
N SER A 282 21.13 -24.20 -2.16
CA SER A 282 21.14 -25.65 -2.31
C SER A 282 19.78 -26.29 -2.01
N GLY A 283 18.82 -25.51 -1.50
CA GLY A 283 17.53 -25.97 -1.01
C GLY A 283 17.57 -26.46 0.43
N ALA A 284 18.72 -26.41 1.11
CA ALA A 284 18.82 -26.78 2.52
C ALA A 284 18.12 -25.74 3.40
N VAL A 285 17.38 -26.22 4.42
CA VAL A 285 16.76 -25.33 5.40
C VAL A 285 17.84 -24.78 6.33
N VAL A 286 18.08 -23.48 6.27
CA VAL A 286 19.08 -22.78 7.09
C VAL A 286 18.47 -22.10 8.29
N ASN A 287 17.14 -21.85 8.25
CA ASN A 287 16.41 -21.37 9.41
C ASN A 287 14.95 -21.83 9.35
N THR A 288 14.38 -22.07 10.53
CA THR A 288 12.96 -22.39 10.71
C THR A 288 12.41 -21.54 11.82
N ILE A 289 11.38 -20.76 11.50
CA ILE A 289 10.69 -19.93 12.47
C ILE A 289 9.27 -20.48 12.59
N ALA A 290 8.94 -20.97 13.78
CA ALA A 290 7.58 -21.35 14.13
C ALA A 290 6.90 -20.13 14.76
N SER A 291 5.77 -19.72 14.26
CA SER A 291 4.98 -18.64 14.84
C SER A 291 3.53 -19.02 14.91
N GLU A 292 2.92 -18.74 16.05
CA GLU A 292 1.48 -18.62 16.13
C GLU A 292 1.12 -17.29 15.49
N VAL A 293 0.65 -17.34 14.27
CA VAL A 293 0.21 -16.13 13.57
C VAL A 293 -1.15 -15.76 14.10
N ASN A 294 -1.17 -14.79 14.97
CA ASN A 294 -2.41 -14.09 15.27
C ASN A 294 -2.65 -13.15 14.09
N TRP A 295 -3.73 -13.39 13.32
CA TRP A 295 -4.15 -12.58 12.19
C TRP A 295 -4.31 -11.08 12.49
N SER A 296 -4.40 -10.70 13.77
CA SER A 296 -4.49 -9.32 14.26
C SER A 296 -3.13 -8.64 14.44
N ARG A 297 -2.00 -9.29 14.14
CA ARG A 297 -0.67 -8.70 14.38
C ARG A 297 0.28 -8.96 13.23
N MET A 298 1.03 -7.93 12.87
CA MET A 298 2.25 -8.11 12.08
C MET A 298 3.26 -8.92 12.88
N ASN A 299 3.73 -10.01 12.31
CA ASN A 299 4.85 -10.73 12.88
C ASN A 299 6.13 -10.24 12.21
N SER A 300 7.14 -9.98 13.03
CA SER A 300 8.45 -9.56 12.57
C SER A 300 9.49 -10.52 13.13
N PHE A 301 10.39 -10.96 12.30
CA PHE A 301 11.53 -11.78 12.71
C PHE A 301 12.77 -11.41 11.91
N MET A 302 13.91 -11.65 12.51
CA MET A 302 15.21 -11.36 11.93
C MET A 302 15.80 -12.64 11.34
N PHE A 303 16.37 -12.53 10.16
CA PHE A 303 17.22 -13.53 9.56
C PHE A 303 18.60 -12.93 9.27
N ASP A 304 19.63 -13.55 9.81
CA ASP A 304 21.02 -13.18 9.55
C ASP A 304 21.68 -14.26 8.68
N PRO A 305 22.03 -13.94 7.43
CA PRO A 305 22.61 -14.92 6.51
C PRO A 305 24.04 -15.35 6.81
N LYS A 306 24.72 -14.77 7.80
CA LYS A 306 26.14 -14.89 8.18
C LYS A 306 26.97 -15.94 7.46
N ASP A 307 26.61 -17.22 7.62
CA ASP A 307 27.39 -18.38 7.20
C ASP A 307 26.77 -19.10 6.00
N HIS A 308 25.72 -18.54 5.42
CA HIS A 308 24.99 -19.16 4.32
C HIS A 308 25.08 -18.32 3.05
N ALA A 309 25.19 -19.01 1.92
CA ALA A 309 25.23 -18.37 0.62
C ALA A 309 23.84 -18.29 0.00
N GLY A 310 23.38 -17.05 -0.29
CA GLY A 310 22.15 -16.83 -1.06
C GLY A 310 22.27 -17.25 -2.53
N PRO A 311 21.23 -17.14 -3.29
CA PRO A 311 19.92 -16.58 -2.88
C PRO A 311 19.17 -17.50 -1.90
N PHE A 312 18.37 -16.89 -1.02
CA PHE A 312 17.54 -17.60 -0.04
C PHE A 312 16.11 -17.67 -0.52
N ASN A 313 15.47 -18.82 -0.31
CA ASN A 313 14.03 -18.97 -0.55
C ASN A 313 13.30 -18.96 0.80
N ILE A 314 12.34 -18.05 0.95
CA ILE A 314 11.50 -17.91 2.14
C ILE A 314 10.11 -18.45 1.83
N GLU A 315 9.73 -19.52 2.51
CA GLU A 315 8.44 -20.19 2.37
C GLU A 315 7.62 -20.01 3.64
N ILE A 316 6.35 -19.63 3.51
CA ILE A 316 5.39 -19.62 4.62
C ILE A 316 4.43 -20.79 4.41
N LEU A 317 4.49 -21.75 5.29
CA LEU A 317 3.72 -22.98 5.22
C LEU A 317 2.76 -23.08 6.41
N PRO A 318 1.49 -23.46 6.19
CA PRO A 318 0.59 -23.77 7.30
C PRO A 318 1.11 -25.00 8.06
N GLU A 319 1.08 -24.92 9.37
CA GLU A 319 1.43 -26.03 10.24
C GLU A 319 0.15 -26.76 10.64
N ASN A 320 0.06 -28.04 10.28
CA ASN A 320 -1.10 -28.83 10.69
C ASN A 320 -0.91 -29.24 12.17
N PRO A 321 -1.78 -28.84 13.10
CA PRO A 321 -1.64 -29.18 14.51
C PRO A 321 -1.75 -30.68 14.81
N ALA A 322 -2.16 -31.50 13.86
CA ALA A 322 -2.26 -32.96 14.01
C ALA A 322 -0.91 -33.70 13.89
N ASN A 323 0.19 -32.98 13.59
CA ASN A 323 1.53 -33.58 13.44
C ASN A 323 2.51 -33.23 14.60
N LYS A 324 1.98 -32.91 15.77
CA LYS A 324 2.77 -32.78 17.01
C LYS A 324 2.66 -34.01 17.89
#